data_cb1169556f08259181f6b29e34e286d0
#
_entry.id   cb1169556f08259181f6b29e34e286d0
#
_cell.length_a   1.000
_cell.length_b   1.000
_cell.length_c   1.000
_cell.angle_alpha   90.00
_cell.angle_beta   90.00
_cell.angle_gamma   90.00
#
_symmetry.space_group_name_H-M   'P 1'
#
loop_
_entity.id
_entity.type
_entity.pdbx_description
1 polymer ?
#
loop_
_entity_poly.entity_id
_entity_poly.type
_entity_poly.pdbx_seq_one_letter_code
_entity_poly.pdbx_strand_id
1 'polypeptide(L)'
;MKKVRILLLFTAIAFSFIGCKNKKTTTVISPNINNVDSLNSGDYTIYGTMLDGGMNSILLLTDKGDTLEIIQNPDDSTDVVKGGKLVGDRFAVIAYKEYGDLILRKAINITSLLGNWSSLDKSFEIKEGGEITSNLQSEKDAWTFWKIFNGKLLLSKDTFDVIELGADSMSLENNAGIFVFTRKK
;
A
#
# COMPACT_ATOMS: atom_id res chain seq x y z
N MET A 1 -43.16 23.17 -71.76
CA MET A 1 -41.90 22.59 -71.30
C MET A 1 -41.60 23.23 -69.95
N LYS A 2 -41.79 22.44 -68.89
CA LYS A 2 -41.75 22.89 -67.47
C LYS A 2 -40.32 22.81 -66.95
N LYS A 3 -39.78 23.93 -66.46
CA LYS A 3 -38.49 24.00 -65.80
C LYS A 3 -38.65 23.60 -64.35
N VAL A 4 -38.01 22.51 -63.97
CA VAL A 4 -37.92 22.03 -62.58
C VAL A 4 -36.74 22.74 -61.94
N ARG A 5 -36.99 23.55 -60.89
CA ARG A 5 -35.94 24.16 -60.03
C ARG A 5 -35.66 23.19 -58.91
N ILE A 6 -34.46 22.60 -58.89
CA ILE A 6 -33.96 21.82 -57.78
C ILE A 6 -33.36 22.77 -56.77
N LEU A 7 -33.98 22.84 -55.60
CA LEU A 7 -33.49 23.59 -54.44
C LEU A 7 -32.59 22.69 -53.61
N LEU A 8 -31.29 22.92 -53.69
CA LEU A 8 -30.30 22.20 -52.88
C LEU A 8 -30.26 22.85 -51.47
N LEU A 9 -30.81 22.14 -50.49
CA LEU A 9 -30.69 22.47 -49.09
C LEU A 9 -29.35 21.90 -48.58
N PHE A 10 -28.35 22.77 -48.33
CA PHE A 10 -27.14 22.46 -47.64
C PHE A 10 -27.46 22.46 -46.11
N THR A 11 -27.62 21.28 -45.51
CA THR A 11 -27.62 21.13 -44.05
C THR A 11 -26.17 21.04 -43.59
N ALA A 12 -25.66 22.11 -42.99
CA ALA A 12 -24.37 22.12 -42.30
C ALA A 12 -24.53 21.33 -40.96
N ILE A 13 -23.98 20.11 -40.91
CA ILE A 13 -23.84 19.35 -39.67
C ILE A 13 -22.62 19.85 -38.94
N ALA A 14 -22.82 20.68 -37.93
CA ALA A 14 -21.78 21.07 -36.98
C ALA A 14 -21.47 19.86 -36.07
N PHE A 15 -20.37 19.16 -36.31
CA PHE A 15 -19.80 18.19 -35.39
C PHE A 15 -19.17 18.94 -34.20
N SER A 16 -19.91 19.03 -33.11
CA SER A 16 -19.36 19.45 -31.82
C SER A 16 -18.55 18.28 -31.26
N PHE A 17 -17.21 18.35 -31.40
CA PHE A 17 -16.29 17.47 -30.67
C PHE A 17 -16.34 17.84 -29.19
N ILE A 18 -17.19 17.16 -28.43
CA ILE A 18 -17.12 17.17 -26.95
C ILE A 18 -15.94 16.27 -26.59
N GLY A 19 -14.77 16.87 -26.41
CA GLY A 19 -13.61 16.20 -25.86
C GLY A 19 -13.86 15.86 -24.40
N CYS A 20 -14.30 14.64 -24.11
CA CYS A 20 -14.24 14.10 -22.77
C CYS A 20 -12.78 13.99 -22.34
N LYS A 21 -12.29 14.95 -21.57
CA LYS A 21 -11.08 14.78 -20.75
C LYS A 21 -11.45 13.77 -19.65
N ASN A 22 -11.15 12.50 -19.87
CA ASN A 22 -11.15 11.50 -18.81
C ASN A 22 -10.08 11.87 -17.78
N LYS A 23 -10.46 12.60 -16.75
CA LYS A 23 -9.67 12.65 -15.53
C LYS A 23 -9.71 11.25 -14.93
N LYS A 24 -8.58 10.54 -14.96
CA LYS A 24 -8.40 9.31 -14.18
C LYS A 24 -8.65 9.65 -12.72
N THR A 25 -9.83 9.33 -12.21
CA THR A 25 -10.13 9.48 -10.79
C THR A 25 -9.64 8.23 -10.11
N THR A 26 -8.45 8.30 -9.53
CA THR A 26 -7.91 7.25 -8.69
C THR A 26 -8.67 7.28 -7.37
N THR A 27 -9.55 6.31 -7.17
CA THR A 27 -10.32 6.21 -5.93
C THR A 27 -9.60 5.24 -5.01
N VAL A 28 -9.02 5.74 -3.92
CA VAL A 28 -8.50 4.88 -2.85
C VAL A 28 -9.68 4.17 -2.21
N ILE A 29 -9.59 2.84 -2.10
CA ILE A 29 -10.63 2.05 -1.45
C ILE A 29 -10.55 2.32 0.04
N SER A 30 -11.52 3.07 0.54
CA SER A 30 -11.81 3.07 1.97
C SER A 30 -12.53 1.77 2.30
N PRO A 31 -11.99 0.88 3.14
CA PRO A 31 -12.78 -0.21 3.66
C PRO A 31 -13.97 0.41 4.38
N ASN A 32 -15.18 -0.09 4.11
CA ASN A 32 -16.40 0.38 4.75
C ASN A 32 -16.34 -0.01 6.23
N ILE A 33 -15.78 0.89 7.05
CA ILE A 33 -15.58 0.69 8.49
C ILE A 33 -16.84 1.18 9.20
N ASN A 34 -17.86 0.36 9.20
CA ASN A 34 -18.89 0.44 10.22
C ASN A 34 -18.36 -0.33 11.44
N ASN A 35 -17.94 0.42 12.46
CA ASN A 35 -17.42 -0.02 13.75
C ASN A 35 -15.94 -0.43 13.77
N VAL A 36 -15.06 0.49 14.07
CA VAL A 36 -14.02 0.39 15.11
C VAL A 36 -13.33 1.76 15.23
N ASP A 37 -13.34 2.31 16.42
CA ASP A 37 -12.51 3.38 16.99
C ASP A 37 -12.26 4.67 16.19
N SER A 38 -12.73 5.75 16.76
CA SER A 38 -12.54 7.15 16.32
C SER A 38 -11.08 7.63 16.22
N LEU A 39 -10.12 6.75 16.31
CA LEU A 39 -8.68 7.00 16.13
C LEU A 39 -8.13 6.64 14.74
N ASN A 40 -8.93 6.01 13.87
CA ASN A 40 -8.51 5.54 12.55
C ASN A 40 -9.19 6.26 11.38
N SER A 41 -9.73 7.45 11.56
CA SER A 41 -10.26 8.24 10.47
C SER A 41 -9.12 8.63 9.50
N GLY A 42 -9.02 7.91 8.38
CA GLY A 42 -8.03 8.15 7.34
C GLY A 42 -6.97 7.05 7.15
N ASP A 43 -7.05 5.91 7.85
CA ASP A 43 -6.21 4.75 7.58
C ASP A 43 -6.85 3.85 6.51
N TYR A 44 -6.21 3.76 5.36
CA TYR A 44 -6.63 2.94 4.22
C TYR A 44 -5.88 1.60 4.13
N THR A 45 -5.16 1.22 5.18
CA THR A 45 -4.39 -0.01 5.22
C THR A 45 -5.33 -1.23 5.29
N ILE A 46 -5.16 -2.16 4.36
CA ILE A 46 -5.86 -3.44 4.31
C ILE A 46 -4.94 -4.48 4.92
N TYR A 47 -5.37 -5.11 6.00
CA TYR A 47 -4.64 -6.20 6.63
C TYR A 47 -5.22 -7.55 6.22
N GLY A 48 -4.34 -8.55 6.03
CA GLY A 48 -4.77 -9.88 5.67
C GLY A 48 -3.62 -10.87 5.57
N THR A 49 -3.97 -12.11 5.24
CA THR A 49 -3.04 -13.21 5.01
C THR A 49 -2.99 -13.54 3.52
N MET A 50 -1.80 -13.68 2.98
CA MET A 50 -1.60 -14.05 1.59
C MET A 50 -2.00 -15.51 1.38
N LEU A 51 -3.00 -15.74 0.53
CA LEU A 51 -3.44 -17.08 0.16
C LEU A 51 -2.67 -17.63 -1.04
N ASP A 52 -2.34 -16.74 -1.98
CA ASP A 52 -1.61 -17.06 -3.19
C ASP A 52 -0.90 -15.82 -3.73
N GLY A 53 0.13 -16.00 -4.54
CA GLY A 53 0.89 -14.93 -5.15
C GLY A 53 1.42 -15.30 -6.52
N GLY A 54 0.82 -14.69 -7.54
CA GLY A 54 1.35 -14.72 -8.89
C GLY A 54 2.59 -13.84 -9.04
N MET A 55 3.16 -13.82 -10.25
CA MET A 55 4.27 -12.93 -10.58
C MET A 55 3.87 -11.45 -10.35
N ASN A 56 2.67 -11.08 -10.78
CA ASN A 56 2.15 -9.71 -10.74
C ASN A 56 0.84 -9.59 -9.95
N SER A 57 0.56 -10.50 -8.99
CA SER A 57 -0.63 -10.39 -8.16
C SER A 57 -0.41 -10.94 -6.75
N ILE A 58 -1.28 -10.54 -5.84
CA ILE A 58 -1.42 -11.05 -4.48
C ILE A 58 -2.89 -11.39 -4.27
N LEU A 59 -3.18 -12.63 -3.90
CA LEU A 59 -4.49 -13.04 -3.40
C LEU A 59 -4.48 -12.94 -1.88
N LEU A 60 -5.23 -11.99 -1.34
CA LEU A 60 -5.24 -11.65 0.08
C LEU A 60 -6.57 -12.02 0.72
N LEU A 61 -6.55 -12.84 1.76
CA LEU A 61 -7.67 -13.00 2.69
C LEU A 61 -7.58 -11.89 3.74
N THR A 62 -8.49 -10.94 3.68
CA THR A 62 -8.52 -9.82 4.61
C THR A 62 -8.97 -10.26 6.01
N ASP A 63 -8.64 -9.47 7.03
CA ASP A 63 -9.10 -9.70 8.40
C ASP A 63 -10.64 -9.58 8.55
N LYS A 64 -11.31 -9.05 7.53
CA LYS A 64 -12.79 -8.99 7.45
C LYS A 64 -13.41 -10.25 6.84
N GLY A 65 -12.58 -11.16 6.33
CA GLY A 65 -13.03 -12.40 5.69
C GLY A 65 -13.23 -12.30 4.18
N ASP A 66 -13.00 -11.13 3.57
CA ASP A 66 -13.07 -10.97 2.11
C ASP A 66 -11.79 -11.46 1.45
N THR A 67 -11.91 -12.07 0.28
CA THR A 67 -10.76 -12.40 -0.56
C THR A 67 -10.59 -11.37 -1.65
N LEU A 68 -9.42 -10.75 -1.72
CA LEU A 68 -9.09 -9.71 -2.69
C LEU A 68 -7.94 -10.17 -3.60
N GLU A 69 -8.14 -10.09 -4.90
CA GLU A 69 -7.06 -10.16 -5.88
C GLU A 69 -6.55 -8.75 -6.14
N ILE A 70 -5.26 -8.53 -5.90
CA ILE A 70 -4.61 -7.22 -6.00
C ILE A 70 -3.47 -7.36 -7.01
N ILE A 71 -3.54 -6.58 -8.08
CA ILE A 71 -2.63 -6.67 -9.23
C ILE A 71 -1.49 -5.66 -9.05
N GLN A 72 -0.25 -6.09 -9.26
CA GLN A 72 0.88 -5.18 -9.42
C GLN A 72 0.84 -4.58 -10.82
N ASN A 73 1.03 -3.27 -10.92
CA ASN A 73 1.17 -2.64 -12.22
C ASN A 73 2.48 -3.12 -12.88
N PRO A 74 2.42 -3.83 -14.02
CA PRO A 74 3.63 -4.34 -14.68
C PRO A 74 4.54 -3.24 -15.23
N ASP A 75 3.99 -2.04 -15.46
CA ASP A 75 4.73 -0.87 -15.95
C ASP A 75 5.43 -0.10 -14.82
N ASP A 76 5.13 -0.43 -13.56
CA ASP A 76 5.77 0.17 -12.40
C ASP A 76 7.00 -0.64 -12.01
N SER A 77 8.18 -0.08 -12.30
CA SER A 77 9.47 -0.67 -11.94
C SER A 77 9.82 -0.55 -10.45
N THR A 78 8.96 0.12 -9.65
CA THR A 78 9.22 0.28 -8.22
C THR A 78 8.96 -1.04 -7.48
N ASP A 79 9.83 -1.34 -6.52
CA ASP A 79 9.59 -2.47 -5.61
C ASP A 79 8.50 -2.09 -4.60
N VAL A 80 7.25 -2.39 -4.94
CA VAL A 80 6.07 -2.07 -4.13
C VAL A 80 5.79 -3.08 -3.03
N VAL A 81 6.45 -4.27 -3.04
CA VAL A 81 6.30 -5.31 -2.02
C VAL A 81 7.55 -5.39 -1.18
N LYS A 82 7.45 -5.04 0.09
CA LYS A 82 8.55 -5.10 1.05
C LYS A 82 8.44 -6.36 1.91
N GLY A 83 9.52 -7.12 2.03
CA GLY A 83 9.58 -8.35 2.83
C GLY A 83 9.29 -9.64 2.06
N GLY A 84 9.24 -9.57 0.71
CA GLY A 84 8.96 -10.72 -0.14
C GLY A 84 7.50 -11.16 -0.12
N LYS A 85 7.16 -12.15 -0.97
CA LYS A 85 5.82 -12.75 -1.10
C LYS A 85 5.91 -14.23 -0.72
N LEU A 86 5.32 -14.61 0.41
CA LEU A 86 5.21 -16.00 0.83
C LEU A 86 3.77 -16.29 1.26
N VAL A 87 3.23 -17.40 0.75
CA VAL A 87 1.89 -17.86 1.13
C VAL A 87 1.84 -18.16 2.62
N GLY A 88 0.78 -17.68 3.28
CA GLY A 88 0.60 -17.76 4.73
C GLY A 88 1.13 -16.55 5.50
N ASP A 89 1.95 -15.69 4.88
CA ASP A 89 2.42 -14.47 5.54
C ASP A 89 1.32 -13.42 5.69
N ARG A 90 1.46 -12.64 6.76
CA ARG A 90 0.61 -11.47 7.04
C ARG A 90 1.11 -10.26 6.29
N PHE A 91 0.17 -9.51 5.72
CA PHE A 91 0.46 -8.28 4.96
C PHE A 91 -0.36 -7.09 5.43
N ALA A 92 0.25 -5.92 5.32
CA ALA A 92 -0.42 -4.63 5.32
C ALA A 92 -0.32 -4.04 3.91
N VAL A 93 -1.45 -3.78 3.27
CA VAL A 93 -1.54 -3.43 1.86
C VAL A 93 -2.27 -2.11 1.67
N ILE A 94 -1.75 -1.27 0.78
CA ILE A 94 -2.43 -0.14 0.18
C ILE A 94 -2.71 -0.45 -1.27
N ALA A 95 -3.98 -0.38 -1.67
CA ALA A 95 -4.42 -0.59 -3.04
C ALA A 95 -5.40 0.51 -3.46
N TYR A 96 -5.58 0.68 -4.76
CA TYR A 96 -6.56 1.59 -5.34
C TYR A 96 -7.32 0.94 -6.48
N LYS A 97 -8.51 1.44 -6.80
CA LYS A 97 -9.29 0.95 -7.95
C LYS A 97 -8.89 1.69 -9.22
N GLU A 98 -8.58 0.93 -10.26
CA GLU A 98 -8.37 1.44 -11.60
C GLU A 98 -9.03 0.49 -12.60
N TYR A 99 -9.92 1.00 -13.48
CA TYR A 99 -10.69 0.24 -14.48
C TYR A 99 -11.45 -1.00 -13.97
N GLY A 100 -11.81 -1.00 -12.68
CA GLY A 100 -12.52 -2.11 -12.03
C GLY A 100 -11.61 -3.04 -11.23
N ASP A 101 -10.32 -3.03 -11.49
CA ASP A 101 -9.32 -3.84 -10.79
C ASP A 101 -8.78 -3.13 -9.55
N LEU A 102 -8.26 -3.93 -8.61
CA LEU A 102 -7.49 -3.49 -7.47
C LEU A 102 -6.03 -3.46 -7.83
N ILE A 103 -5.44 -2.28 -7.83
CA ILE A 103 -4.02 -2.09 -8.16
C ILE A 103 -3.22 -1.86 -6.88
N LEU A 104 -2.17 -2.65 -6.71
CA LEU A 104 -1.25 -2.56 -5.59
C LEU A 104 -0.46 -1.24 -5.64
N ARG A 105 -0.50 -0.49 -4.55
CA ARG A 105 0.34 0.69 -4.36
C ARG A 105 1.54 0.39 -3.48
N LYS A 106 1.34 -0.36 -2.39
CA LYS A 106 2.38 -0.79 -1.47
C LYS A 106 1.90 -1.99 -0.66
N ALA A 107 2.78 -2.95 -0.45
CA ALA A 107 2.57 -4.05 0.49
C ALA A 107 3.78 -4.19 1.40
N ILE A 108 3.54 -4.36 2.69
CA ILE A 108 4.55 -4.64 3.70
C ILE A 108 4.23 -6.01 4.29
N ASN A 109 5.16 -6.94 4.17
CA ASN A 109 5.07 -8.25 4.79
C ASN A 109 5.34 -8.09 6.29
N ILE A 110 4.28 -8.23 7.08
CA ILE A 110 4.35 -8.10 8.54
C ILE A 110 5.13 -9.27 9.13
N THR A 111 4.96 -10.49 8.63
CA THR A 111 5.70 -11.66 9.10
C THR A 111 7.21 -11.44 8.97
N SER A 112 7.65 -10.85 7.85
CA SER A 112 9.05 -10.49 7.63
C SER A 112 9.50 -9.29 8.48
N LEU A 113 8.59 -8.43 8.91
CA LEU A 113 8.91 -7.28 9.77
C LEU A 113 9.17 -7.69 11.22
N LEU A 114 8.45 -8.71 11.71
CA LEU A 114 8.61 -9.19 13.09
C LEU A 114 10.01 -9.73 13.36
N GLY A 115 10.46 -9.59 14.62
CA GLY A 115 11.72 -10.15 15.13
C GLY A 115 12.68 -9.10 15.67
N ASN A 116 13.92 -9.54 15.91
CA ASN A 116 14.96 -8.75 16.54
C ASN A 116 15.77 -7.97 15.52
N TRP A 117 15.86 -6.66 15.71
CA TRP A 117 16.57 -5.73 14.85
C TRP A 117 17.60 -4.94 15.62
N SER A 118 18.75 -4.65 15.02
CA SER A 118 19.79 -3.83 15.65
C SER A 118 20.53 -2.96 14.65
N SER A 119 20.94 -1.78 15.14
CA SER A 119 21.90 -0.86 14.52
C SER A 119 22.98 -0.52 15.54
N LEU A 120 23.80 0.50 15.25
CA LEU A 120 24.79 1.00 16.21
C LEU A 120 24.14 1.54 17.49
N ASP A 121 23.00 2.22 17.34
CA ASP A 121 22.39 3.00 18.42
C ASP A 121 21.10 2.37 18.98
N LYS A 122 20.54 1.37 18.29
CA LYS A 122 19.27 0.75 18.65
C LYS A 122 19.33 -0.77 18.56
N SER A 123 18.66 -1.40 19.52
CA SER A 123 18.43 -2.84 19.51
C SER A 123 17.04 -3.11 20.08
N PHE A 124 16.16 -3.68 19.27
CA PHE A 124 14.75 -3.85 19.63
C PHE A 124 14.16 -5.09 18.95
N GLU A 125 13.06 -5.55 19.52
CA GLU A 125 12.23 -6.63 18.97
C GLU A 125 10.87 -6.07 18.58
N ILE A 126 10.46 -6.30 17.33
CA ILE A 126 9.10 -6.05 16.83
C ILE A 126 8.30 -7.32 17.05
N LYS A 127 7.25 -7.25 17.85
CA LYS A 127 6.38 -8.40 18.21
C LYS A 127 5.02 -8.29 17.55
N GLU A 128 4.34 -9.43 17.45
CA GLU A 128 2.93 -9.44 17.11
C GLU A 128 2.10 -8.56 18.07
N GLY A 129 0.95 -8.07 17.58
CA GLY A 129 0.05 -7.25 18.40
C GLY A 129 0.47 -5.80 18.55
N GLY A 130 1.53 -5.35 17.85
CA GLY A 130 1.91 -3.94 17.83
C GLY A 130 2.88 -3.52 18.94
N GLU A 131 3.46 -4.46 19.67
CA GLU A 131 4.44 -4.20 20.75
C GLU A 131 5.85 -4.13 20.19
N ILE A 132 6.67 -3.23 20.77
CA ILE A 132 8.13 -3.20 20.60
C ILE A 132 8.77 -3.28 21.99
N THR A 133 9.80 -4.12 22.10
CA THR A 133 10.63 -4.21 23.29
C THR A 133 12.06 -3.78 22.96
N SER A 134 12.59 -2.76 23.68
CA SER A 134 13.99 -2.41 23.55
C SER A 134 14.86 -3.44 24.28
N ASN A 135 15.95 -3.85 23.62
CA ASN A 135 16.95 -4.74 24.20
C ASN A 135 18.10 -3.98 24.89
N LEU A 136 18.02 -2.63 24.96
CA LEU A 136 18.99 -1.77 25.60
C LEU A 136 18.43 -1.24 26.92
N GLN A 137 19.13 -1.49 28.03
CA GLN A 137 18.65 -1.13 29.38
C GLN A 137 18.55 0.38 29.66
N SER A 138 19.20 1.24 28.86
CA SER A 138 19.31 2.68 29.12
C SER A 138 18.94 3.54 27.90
N GLU A 139 18.09 3.04 27.03
CA GLU A 139 17.64 3.78 25.86
C GLU A 139 16.61 4.85 26.26
N LYS A 140 16.96 6.16 26.10
CA LYS A 140 16.10 7.28 26.52
C LYS A 140 14.84 7.43 25.69
N ASP A 141 14.87 7.04 24.42
CA ASP A 141 13.77 7.18 23.45
C ASP A 141 13.45 5.81 22.82
N ALA A 142 13.22 4.82 23.67
CA ALA A 142 12.86 3.48 23.23
C ALA A 142 11.49 3.49 22.53
N TRP A 143 11.42 2.82 21.41
CA TRP A 143 10.14 2.53 20.77
C TRP A 143 9.41 1.46 21.58
N THR A 144 8.10 1.64 21.76
CA THR A 144 7.26 0.76 22.60
C THR A 144 6.11 0.13 21.84
N PHE A 145 5.69 0.73 20.72
CA PHE A 145 4.65 0.18 19.87
C PHE A 145 4.94 0.44 18.39
N TRP A 146 4.32 -0.37 17.53
CA TRP A 146 4.37 -0.19 16.10
C TRP A 146 3.00 -0.41 15.47
N LYS A 147 2.81 0.17 14.31
CA LYS A 147 1.72 -0.14 13.39
C LYS A 147 2.08 0.26 11.96
N ILE A 148 1.39 -0.31 11.00
CA ILE A 148 1.40 0.22 9.64
C ILE A 148 0.22 1.18 9.49
N PHE A 149 0.48 2.35 8.95
CA PHE A 149 -0.53 3.38 8.70
C PHE A 149 -0.33 3.97 7.31
N ASN A 150 -1.29 3.78 6.41
CA ASN A 150 -1.21 4.24 5.02
C ASN A 150 0.11 3.85 4.32
N GLY A 151 0.57 2.59 4.54
CA GLY A 151 1.78 2.06 3.93
C GLY A 151 3.09 2.56 4.53
N LYS A 152 3.04 3.27 5.66
CA LYS A 152 4.22 3.69 6.44
C LYS A 152 4.30 2.91 7.74
N LEU A 153 5.53 2.67 8.21
CA LEU A 153 5.78 2.06 9.52
C LEU A 153 5.85 3.17 10.57
N LEU A 154 4.96 3.13 11.55
CA LEU A 154 5.01 3.95 12.75
C LEU A 154 5.73 3.16 13.85
N LEU A 155 6.75 3.76 14.45
CA LEU A 155 7.46 3.26 15.62
C LEU A 155 7.31 4.31 16.71
N SER A 156 6.39 4.11 17.62
CA SER A 156 5.95 5.10 18.62
C SER A 156 5.54 6.43 17.97
N LYS A 157 6.31 7.50 18.15
CA LYS A 157 6.07 8.82 17.57
C LYS A 157 6.69 9.02 16.18
N ASP A 158 7.57 8.11 15.77
CA ASP A 158 8.34 8.25 14.53
C ASP A 158 7.66 7.51 13.38
N THR A 159 7.61 8.15 12.21
CA THR A 159 7.00 7.59 11.00
C THR A 159 8.07 7.38 9.95
N PHE A 160 8.08 6.18 9.35
CA PHE A 160 9.07 5.78 8.38
C PHE A 160 8.46 5.24 7.10
N ASP A 161 9.10 5.50 5.98
CA ASP A 161 8.96 4.71 4.78
C ASP A 161 9.85 3.47 4.89
N VAL A 162 9.30 2.29 4.60
CA VAL A 162 10.07 1.05 4.48
C VAL A 162 10.66 1.03 3.08
N ILE A 163 11.97 1.27 2.98
CA ILE A 163 12.72 1.30 1.72
C ILE A 163 13.08 -0.11 1.31
N GLU A 164 13.58 -0.89 2.27
CA GLU A 164 13.96 -2.28 2.09
C GLU A 164 13.54 -3.10 3.31
N LEU A 165 13.07 -4.32 3.07
CA LEU A 165 12.81 -5.30 4.10
C LEU A 165 13.19 -6.67 3.55
N GLY A 166 14.28 -7.21 4.04
CA GLY A 166 14.81 -8.51 3.64
C GLY A 166 14.83 -9.49 4.82
N ALA A 167 15.41 -10.67 4.56
CA ALA A 167 15.55 -11.70 5.58
C ALA A 167 16.46 -11.23 6.73
N ASP A 168 17.55 -10.52 6.42
CA ASP A 168 18.60 -10.14 7.37
C ASP A 168 18.80 -8.63 7.51
N SER A 169 18.12 -7.80 6.68
CA SER A 169 18.27 -6.35 6.68
C SER A 169 16.92 -5.62 6.55
N MET A 170 16.87 -4.45 7.16
CA MET A 170 15.75 -3.51 7.02
C MET A 170 16.30 -2.09 6.90
N SER A 171 15.83 -1.35 5.89
CA SER A 171 16.15 0.07 5.71
C SER A 171 14.87 0.90 5.82
N LEU A 172 14.88 1.84 6.74
CA LEU A 172 13.78 2.76 7.04
C LEU A 172 14.22 4.19 6.74
N GLU A 173 13.33 4.99 6.16
CA GLU A 173 13.61 6.40 5.85
C GLU A 173 12.58 7.32 6.50
N ASN A 174 13.05 8.42 7.03
CA ASN A 174 12.25 9.56 7.46
C ASN A 174 12.96 10.88 7.14
N ASN A 175 12.41 12.00 7.61
CA ASN A 175 13.01 13.33 7.38
C ASN A 175 14.40 13.52 7.97
N ALA A 176 14.85 12.67 8.92
CA ALA A 176 16.18 12.72 9.51
C ALA A 176 17.22 11.89 8.75
N GLY A 177 16.79 11.03 7.82
CA GLY A 177 17.67 10.21 6.99
C GLY A 177 17.24 8.75 6.87
N ILE A 178 18.19 7.92 6.44
CA ILE A 178 18.02 6.48 6.27
C ILE A 178 18.65 5.75 7.46
N PHE A 179 17.88 4.82 8.05
CA PHE A 179 18.28 4.00 9.18
C PHE A 179 18.34 2.54 8.73
N VAL A 180 19.48 1.92 8.91
CA VAL A 180 19.71 0.53 8.51
C VAL A 180 19.81 -0.34 9.75
N PHE A 181 19.07 -1.43 9.74
CA PHE A 181 19.03 -2.42 10.80
C PHE A 181 19.39 -3.80 10.25
N THR A 182 20.07 -4.58 11.05
CA THR A 182 20.35 -5.99 10.77
C THR A 182 19.54 -6.88 11.72
N ARG A 183 19.10 -8.02 11.20
CA ARG A 183 18.37 -8.99 12.01
C ARG A 183 19.33 -9.73 12.94
N LYS A 184 19.02 -9.75 14.22
CA LYS A 184 19.71 -10.62 15.18
C LYS A 184 19.07 -12.01 15.16
N LYS A 185 19.92 -13.02 15.03
CA LYS A 185 19.58 -14.42 15.19
C LYS A 185 19.55 -14.82 16.65
#